data_090a7e4b5122e1f366f66c46785dc95a
#
_entry.id   090a7e4b5122e1f366f66c46785dc95a
#
_cell.length_a   1.000
_cell.length_b   1.000
_cell.length_c   1.000
_cell.angle_alpha   90.00
_cell.angle_beta   90.00
_cell.angle_gamma   90.00
#
_symmetry.space_group_name_H-M   'P 1'
#
loop_
_entity.id
_entity.type
_entity.pdbx_description
1 polymer ?
#
loop_
_entity_poly.entity_id
_entity_poly.type
_entity_poly.pdbx_seq_one_letter_code
_entity_poly.pdbx_strand_id
1 'polypeptide(L)'
;RRMKEIPAAELSSDRPSTDPAQDLFGHAPFARTLAKAIRGHRGSDGIVLALYGPWGSGKSTVLAYVEHELEYGPEAERPVVVSFNPWWFSGQENLAKAFLGQLQAVLPAKYKGFEKVGNLIAEFSGALGGVADLAGKSQGIPLLGKLVESGAKRLASKPKDVPALKKALSGLLLTEKKRVLVVIDDIDRLAPDEVRQLFTVIKALADFPYVTYLLAFDREVAV
;
A
#
# COMPACT_ATOMS: atom_id res chain seq x y z
N ARG A 1 24.44 54.04 9.21
CA ARG A 1 24.49 52.54 9.12
C ARG A 1 23.18 52.11 8.46
N ARG A 2 23.22 51.74 7.19
CA ARG A 2 22.10 51.10 6.50
C ARG A 2 21.88 49.68 7.12
N MET A 3 20.74 49.47 7.71
CA MET A 3 20.31 48.10 8.05
C MET A 3 20.23 47.31 6.74
N LYS A 4 20.96 46.20 6.66
CA LYS A 4 20.80 45.22 5.58
C LYS A 4 19.40 44.65 5.76
N GLU A 5 18.54 44.83 4.76
CA GLU A 5 17.27 44.08 4.68
C GLU A 5 17.59 42.58 4.67
N ILE A 6 17.12 41.88 5.66
CA ILE A 6 17.13 40.42 5.68
C ILE A 6 16.10 40.02 4.63
N PRO A 7 16.50 39.29 3.56
CA PRO A 7 15.50 38.79 2.60
C PRO A 7 14.44 37.99 3.36
N ALA A 8 13.17 38.24 3.05
CA ALA A 8 12.07 37.47 3.60
C ALA A 8 12.39 36.00 3.35
N ALA A 9 12.46 35.20 4.43
CA ALA A 9 12.60 33.74 4.32
C ALA A 9 11.42 33.24 3.52
N GLU A 10 11.66 32.74 2.31
CA GLU A 10 10.62 32.06 1.56
C GLU A 10 10.18 30.83 2.38
N LEU A 11 8.95 30.85 2.83
CA LEU A 11 8.36 29.70 3.50
C LEU A 11 8.24 28.56 2.47
N SER A 12 9.12 27.59 2.55
CA SER A 12 9.00 26.38 1.76
C SER A 12 7.91 25.48 2.35
N SER A 13 7.09 24.86 1.49
CA SER A 13 6.09 23.89 1.97
C SER A 13 6.81 22.64 2.50
N ASP A 14 6.33 22.10 3.59
CA ASP A 14 6.81 20.82 4.18
C ASP A 14 6.33 19.61 3.35
N ARG A 15 6.65 19.64 2.05
CA ARG A 15 6.34 18.54 1.13
C ARG A 15 7.59 17.75 0.82
N PRO A 16 7.49 16.39 0.74
CA PRO A 16 8.59 15.58 0.29
C PRO A 16 9.09 16.03 -1.07
N SER A 17 10.41 16.17 -1.24
CA SER A 17 10.99 16.36 -2.56
C SER A 17 10.78 15.10 -3.39
N THR A 18 10.37 15.26 -4.66
CA THR A 18 10.16 14.16 -5.60
C THR A 18 11.23 14.06 -6.67
N ASP A 19 12.08 15.10 -6.79
CA ASP A 19 13.16 15.16 -7.77
C ASP A 19 14.52 14.91 -7.09
N PRO A 20 15.19 13.76 -7.36
CA PRO A 20 16.50 13.46 -6.80
C PRO A 20 17.61 14.46 -7.20
N ALA A 21 17.41 15.26 -8.26
CA ALA A 21 18.34 16.30 -8.65
C ALA A 21 18.32 17.50 -7.69
N GLN A 22 17.26 17.65 -6.90
CA GLN A 22 17.09 18.70 -5.89
C GLN A 22 17.40 18.19 -4.47
N ASP A 23 18.12 17.08 -4.34
CA ASP A 23 18.44 16.47 -3.06
C ASP A 23 19.46 17.32 -2.28
N LEU A 24 19.00 17.98 -1.23
CA LEU A 24 19.82 18.81 -0.34
C LEU A 24 20.41 18.03 0.84
N PHE A 25 19.89 16.83 1.14
CA PHE A 25 20.21 16.08 2.36
C PHE A 25 20.96 14.76 2.09
N GLY A 26 21.23 14.42 0.84
CA GLY A 26 21.97 13.21 0.49
C GLY A 26 21.14 11.92 0.55
N HIS A 27 19.84 12.00 0.38
CA HIS A 27 18.93 10.83 0.35
C HIS A 27 18.96 10.07 -0.98
N ALA A 28 19.25 10.75 -2.08
CA ALA A 28 19.20 10.17 -3.42
C ALA A 28 20.16 8.98 -3.63
N PRO A 29 21.42 8.96 -3.15
CA PRO A 29 22.29 7.80 -3.27
C PRO A 29 21.75 6.55 -2.56
N PHE A 30 21.16 6.74 -1.36
CA PHE A 30 20.52 5.65 -0.62
C PHE A 30 19.28 5.13 -1.36
N ALA A 31 18.40 6.03 -1.80
CA ALA A 31 17.19 5.68 -2.55
C ALA A 31 17.53 4.90 -3.83
N ARG A 32 18.57 5.32 -4.56
CA ARG A 32 19.07 4.63 -5.75
C ARG A 32 19.57 3.22 -5.42
N THR A 33 20.27 3.06 -4.31
CA THR A 33 20.76 1.75 -3.87
C THR A 33 19.59 0.84 -3.51
N LEU A 34 18.59 1.35 -2.80
CA LEU A 34 17.39 0.61 -2.43
C LEU A 34 16.57 0.22 -3.68
N ALA A 35 16.37 1.15 -4.62
CA ALA A 35 15.70 0.89 -5.89
C ALA A 35 16.41 -0.20 -6.71
N LYS A 36 17.77 -0.18 -6.74
CA LYS A 36 18.56 -1.24 -7.37
C LYS A 36 18.36 -2.59 -6.69
N ALA A 37 18.32 -2.63 -5.36
CA ALA A 37 18.09 -3.86 -4.60
C ALA A 37 16.68 -4.43 -4.88
N ILE A 38 15.64 -3.60 -4.86
CA ILE A 38 14.26 -3.99 -5.19
C ILE A 38 14.19 -4.54 -6.62
N ARG A 39 14.76 -3.84 -7.60
CA ARG A 39 14.78 -4.25 -9.00
C ARG A 39 15.61 -5.50 -9.24
N GLY A 40 16.74 -5.61 -8.55
CA GLY A 40 17.69 -6.73 -8.66
C GLY A 40 17.24 -8.01 -7.96
N HIS A 41 16.20 -7.97 -7.12
CA HIS A 41 15.70 -9.17 -6.47
C HIS A 41 15.17 -10.17 -7.50
N ARG A 42 15.80 -11.34 -7.61
CA ARG A 42 15.48 -12.37 -8.63
C ARG A 42 14.53 -13.46 -8.10
N GLY A 43 14.37 -13.58 -6.79
CA GLY A 43 13.47 -14.56 -6.18
C GLY A 43 12.00 -14.30 -6.54
N SER A 44 11.18 -15.33 -6.42
CA SER A 44 9.72 -15.22 -6.51
C SER A 44 9.08 -14.88 -5.17
N ASP A 45 9.80 -15.06 -4.05
CA ASP A 45 9.23 -14.89 -2.73
C ASP A 45 8.90 -13.44 -2.41
N GLY A 46 7.82 -13.22 -1.68
CA GLY A 46 7.45 -11.91 -1.16
C GLY A 46 8.49 -11.40 -0.16
N ILE A 47 8.73 -10.08 -0.17
CA ILE A 47 9.68 -9.44 0.75
C ILE A 47 9.01 -8.25 1.43
N VAL A 48 9.33 -8.10 2.71
CA VAL A 48 8.98 -6.89 3.48
C VAL A 48 10.26 -6.17 3.86
N LEU A 49 10.39 -4.93 3.40
CA LEU A 49 11.47 -4.02 3.72
C LEU A 49 10.93 -2.91 4.62
N ALA A 50 11.69 -2.53 5.62
CA ALA A 50 11.33 -1.46 6.53
C ALA A 50 12.36 -0.33 6.47
N LEU A 51 11.89 0.89 6.21
CA LEU A 51 12.64 2.13 6.27
C LEU A 51 12.36 2.81 7.61
N TYR A 52 13.32 2.77 8.51
CA TYR A 52 13.21 3.37 9.83
C TYR A 52 13.83 4.76 9.88
N GLY A 53 13.22 5.65 10.62
CA GLY A 53 13.79 6.94 10.95
C GLY A 53 12.81 7.79 11.77
N PRO A 54 13.32 8.72 12.60
CA PRO A 54 12.48 9.61 13.36
C PRO A 54 11.62 10.50 12.45
N TRP A 55 10.62 11.14 13.02
CA TRP A 55 9.84 12.13 12.30
C TRP A 55 10.74 13.25 11.75
N GLY A 56 10.49 13.70 10.52
CA GLY A 56 11.32 14.71 9.85
C GLY A 56 12.65 14.20 9.25
N SER A 57 12.99 12.91 9.36
CA SER A 57 14.25 12.35 8.81
C SER A 57 14.24 12.16 7.28
N GLY A 58 13.20 12.55 6.58
CA GLY A 58 13.11 12.45 5.12
C GLY A 58 12.65 11.09 4.59
N LYS A 59 12.01 10.24 5.40
CA LYS A 59 11.48 8.92 4.95
C LYS A 59 10.64 9.04 3.68
N SER A 60 9.66 9.94 3.67
CA SER A 60 8.78 10.17 2.51
C SER A 60 9.53 10.65 1.28
N THR A 61 10.58 11.47 1.46
CA THR A 61 11.48 11.89 0.37
C THR A 61 12.26 10.69 -0.18
N VAL A 62 12.78 9.82 0.68
CA VAL A 62 13.46 8.58 0.25
C VAL A 62 12.50 7.70 -0.54
N LEU A 63 11.25 7.51 -0.07
CA LEU A 63 10.25 6.73 -0.80
C LEU A 63 9.98 7.34 -2.19
N ALA A 64 9.77 8.65 -2.27
CA ALA A 64 9.55 9.34 -3.54
C ALA A 64 10.72 9.18 -4.50
N TYR A 65 11.96 9.24 -3.99
CA TYR A 65 13.14 9.01 -4.82
C TYR A 65 13.29 7.55 -5.25
N VAL A 66 12.91 6.58 -4.41
CA VAL A 66 12.85 5.17 -4.80
C VAL A 66 11.85 4.96 -5.93
N GLU A 67 10.65 5.52 -5.81
CA GLU A 67 9.62 5.43 -6.85
C GLU A 67 10.13 6.07 -8.16
N HIS A 68 10.74 7.25 -8.09
CA HIS A 68 11.36 7.93 -9.22
C HIS A 68 12.42 7.03 -9.91
N GLU A 69 13.38 6.47 -9.16
CA GLU A 69 14.44 5.63 -9.70
C GLU A 69 13.91 4.33 -10.34
N LEU A 70 12.78 3.80 -9.84
CA LEU A 70 12.11 2.64 -10.40
C LEU A 70 11.36 3.00 -11.69
N GLU A 71 10.72 4.16 -11.76
CA GLU A 71 10.00 4.64 -12.93
C GLU A 71 10.92 4.91 -14.11
N TYR A 72 12.07 5.51 -13.87
CA TYR A 72 13.07 5.81 -14.91
C TYR A 72 14.05 4.67 -15.18
N GLY A 73 13.90 3.53 -14.52
CA GLY A 73 14.67 2.33 -14.80
C GLY A 73 14.25 1.61 -16.10
N PRO A 74 14.94 0.51 -16.48
CA PRO A 74 14.58 -0.30 -17.64
C PRO A 74 13.12 -0.78 -17.58
N GLU A 75 12.34 -0.56 -18.61
CA GLU A 75 10.90 -0.85 -18.64
C GLU A 75 10.56 -2.31 -18.29
N ALA A 76 11.34 -3.25 -18.78
CA ALA A 76 11.16 -4.67 -18.50
C ALA A 76 11.33 -5.03 -17.02
N GLU A 77 12.04 -4.22 -16.25
CA GLU A 77 12.32 -4.45 -14.83
C GLU A 77 11.47 -3.57 -13.91
N ARG A 78 10.66 -2.65 -14.46
CA ARG A 78 9.81 -1.77 -13.65
C ARG A 78 8.74 -2.56 -12.92
N PRO A 79 8.65 -2.47 -11.59
CA PRO A 79 7.53 -3.04 -10.85
C PRO A 79 6.25 -2.21 -11.08
N VAL A 80 5.11 -2.81 -10.82
CA VAL A 80 3.87 -2.06 -10.63
C VAL A 80 3.91 -1.47 -9.22
N VAL A 81 3.99 -0.16 -9.10
CA VAL A 81 4.05 0.53 -7.81
C VAL A 81 2.64 0.88 -7.33
N VAL A 82 2.32 0.48 -6.10
CA VAL A 82 1.09 0.84 -5.39
C VAL A 82 1.47 1.58 -4.12
N SER A 83 1.20 2.88 -4.08
CA SER A 83 1.44 3.71 -2.91
C SER A 83 0.18 3.75 -2.05
N PHE A 84 0.32 3.52 -0.76
CA PHE A 84 -0.74 3.52 0.22
C PHE A 84 -0.32 4.35 1.44
N ASN A 85 -1.11 5.38 1.74
CA ASN A 85 -0.96 6.15 2.96
C ASN A 85 -2.14 5.80 3.90
N PRO A 86 -1.92 4.97 4.92
CA PRO A 86 -2.98 4.49 5.79
C PRO A 86 -3.60 5.61 6.64
N TRP A 87 -2.86 6.70 6.90
CA TRP A 87 -3.38 7.83 7.66
C TRP A 87 -4.59 8.51 6.99
N TRP A 88 -4.70 8.48 5.65
CA TRP A 88 -5.88 8.99 4.95
C TRP A 88 -7.16 8.21 5.25
N PHE A 89 -7.02 7.00 5.77
CA PHE A 89 -8.10 6.08 6.11
C PHE A 89 -8.23 5.89 7.64
N SER A 90 -7.45 6.63 8.44
CA SER A 90 -7.51 6.58 9.90
C SER A 90 -8.92 6.96 10.40
N GLY A 91 -9.39 6.26 11.43
CA GLY A 91 -10.76 6.39 11.93
C GLY A 91 -11.83 5.62 11.15
N GLN A 92 -11.49 4.95 10.05
CA GLN A 92 -12.41 4.04 9.37
C GLN A 92 -12.46 2.68 10.08
N GLU A 93 -13.63 2.05 10.12
CA GLU A 93 -13.84 0.77 10.83
C GLU A 93 -12.95 -0.38 10.33
N ASN A 94 -12.39 -0.28 9.11
CA ASN A 94 -11.62 -1.38 8.52
C ASN A 94 -10.50 -0.90 7.58
N LEU A 95 -9.34 -0.60 8.16
CA LEU A 95 -8.14 -0.22 7.42
C LEU A 95 -7.66 -1.33 6.46
N ALA A 96 -7.85 -2.60 6.83
CA ALA A 96 -7.53 -3.73 6.00
C ALA A 96 -8.32 -3.73 4.68
N LYS A 97 -9.59 -3.39 4.75
CA LYS A 97 -10.47 -3.28 3.57
C LYS A 97 -10.05 -2.11 2.68
N ALA A 98 -9.69 -0.97 3.26
CA ALA A 98 -9.18 0.18 2.53
C ALA A 98 -7.88 -0.17 1.77
N PHE A 99 -6.96 -0.86 2.43
CA PHE A 99 -5.70 -1.31 1.83
C PHE A 99 -5.95 -2.28 0.66
N LEU A 100 -6.77 -3.31 0.85
CA LEU A 100 -7.12 -4.25 -0.22
C LEU A 100 -7.87 -3.57 -1.37
N GLY A 101 -8.74 -2.61 -1.05
CA GLY A 101 -9.43 -1.79 -2.06
C GLY A 101 -8.46 -0.97 -2.91
N GLN A 102 -7.41 -0.41 -2.31
CA GLN A 102 -6.36 0.29 -3.04
C GLN A 102 -5.59 -0.65 -3.99
N LEU A 103 -5.22 -1.84 -3.52
CA LEU A 103 -4.58 -2.85 -4.38
C LEU A 103 -5.49 -3.26 -5.55
N GLN A 104 -6.78 -3.52 -5.27
CA GLN A 104 -7.77 -3.87 -6.27
C GLN A 104 -7.94 -2.80 -7.35
N ALA A 105 -7.92 -1.53 -6.98
CA ALA A 105 -8.10 -0.42 -7.91
C ALA A 105 -6.85 -0.16 -8.75
N VAL A 106 -5.67 -0.17 -8.13
CA VAL A 106 -4.42 0.28 -8.77
C VAL A 106 -3.77 -0.80 -9.63
N LEU A 107 -3.76 -2.07 -9.18
CA LEU A 107 -3.06 -3.13 -9.89
C LEU A 107 -3.57 -3.33 -11.33
N PRO A 108 -4.88 -3.50 -11.59
CA PRO A 108 -5.40 -3.64 -12.95
C PRO A 108 -5.24 -2.36 -13.78
N ALA A 109 -5.35 -1.18 -13.16
CA ALA A 109 -5.21 0.10 -13.84
C ALA A 109 -3.79 0.32 -14.38
N LYS A 110 -2.77 -0.16 -13.65
CA LYS A 110 -1.35 -0.02 -14.04
C LYS A 110 -0.83 -1.18 -14.89
N TYR A 111 -1.46 -2.36 -14.84
CA TYR A 111 -1.03 -3.53 -15.60
C TYR A 111 -2.22 -4.43 -15.95
N LYS A 112 -2.56 -4.53 -17.24
CA LYS A 112 -3.72 -5.30 -17.73
C LYS A 112 -3.71 -6.78 -17.32
N GLY A 113 -2.54 -7.42 -17.21
CA GLY A 113 -2.41 -8.79 -16.72
C GLY A 113 -2.96 -9.00 -15.30
N PHE A 114 -3.15 -7.93 -14.52
CA PHE A 114 -3.67 -7.99 -13.15
C PHE A 114 -5.19 -7.85 -13.01
N GLU A 115 -5.98 -7.88 -14.10
CA GLU A 115 -7.45 -7.85 -14.00
C GLU A 115 -8.00 -9.00 -13.14
N LYS A 116 -7.51 -10.23 -13.36
CA LYS A 116 -7.91 -11.40 -12.57
C LYS A 116 -7.42 -11.32 -11.12
N VAL A 117 -6.22 -10.74 -10.91
CA VAL A 117 -5.65 -10.49 -9.58
C VAL A 117 -6.53 -9.50 -8.82
N GLY A 118 -6.94 -8.38 -9.44
CA GLY A 118 -7.86 -7.41 -8.85
C GLY A 118 -9.20 -8.02 -8.43
N ASN A 119 -9.79 -8.86 -9.28
CA ASN A 119 -11.03 -9.56 -8.97
C ASN A 119 -10.89 -10.50 -7.76
N LEU A 120 -9.79 -11.26 -7.68
CA LEU A 120 -9.54 -12.13 -6.51
C LEU A 120 -9.25 -11.34 -5.23
N ILE A 121 -8.59 -10.18 -5.32
CA ILE A 121 -8.40 -9.28 -4.17
C ILE A 121 -9.75 -8.77 -3.66
N ALA A 122 -10.69 -8.43 -4.55
CA ALA A 122 -12.05 -8.04 -4.19
C ALA A 122 -12.78 -9.15 -3.44
N GLU A 123 -12.68 -10.39 -3.93
CA GLU A 123 -13.25 -11.56 -3.28
C GLU A 123 -12.62 -11.84 -1.91
N PHE A 124 -11.31 -11.70 -1.81
CA PHE A 124 -10.56 -11.84 -0.56
C PHE A 124 -10.94 -10.76 0.46
N SER A 125 -11.07 -9.51 0.03
CA SER A 125 -11.54 -8.40 0.86
C SER A 125 -12.97 -8.64 1.37
N GLY A 126 -13.86 -9.13 0.53
CA GLY A 126 -15.21 -9.52 0.91
C GLY A 126 -15.26 -10.66 1.91
N ALA A 127 -14.39 -11.67 1.78
CA ALA A 127 -14.29 -12.78 2.72
C ALA A 127 -13.76 -12.34 4.09
N LEU A 128 -12.81 -11.40 4.14
CA LEU A 128 -12.30 -10.84 5.39
C LEU A 128 -13.28 -9.87 6.06
N GLY A 129 -14.05 -9.09 5.28
CA GLY A 129 -15.04 -8.12 5.79
C GLY A 129 -16.38 -8.75 6.18
N GLY A 130 -16.80 -9.82 5.52
CA GLY A 130 -18.09 -10.45 5.75
C GLY A 130 -18.27 -11.13 7.13
N VAL A 131 -17.19 -11.34 7.86
CA VAL A 131 -17.25 -11.90 9.23
C VAL A 131 -17.56 -10.80 10.26
N ALA A 132 -17.22 -9.55 9.99
CA ALA A 132 -17.47 -8.42 10.89
C ALA A 132 -18.86 -7.79 10.71
N ASP A 133 -19.40 -7.76 9.47
CA ASP A 133 -20.71 -7.16 9.18
C ASP A 133 -21.91 -8.02 9.63
N LEU A 134 -21.73 -9.31 9.87
CA LEU A 134 -22.80 -10.19 10.37
C LEU A 134 -23.05 -10.05 11.88
N ALA A 135 -22.16 -9.41 12.62
CA ALA A 135 -22.26 -9.26 14.08
C ALA A 135 -22.79 -7.87 14.56
N GLY A 136 -23.01 -6.91 13.69
CA GLY A 136 -23.42 -5.58 14.15
C GLY A 136 -24.18 -4.73 13.15
N LYS A 137 -25.46 -4.56 13.41
CA LYS A 137 -26.40 -3.52 12.93
C LYS A 137 -27.28 -3.83 11.71
N SER A 138 -28.29 -4.65 11.92
CA SER A 138 -29.58 -4.48 11.26
C SER A 138 -30.38 -3.36 11.98
N GLN A 139 -30.14 -2.09 11.66
CA GLN A 139 -31.14 -1.04 11.96
C GLN A 139 -31.05 0.07 10.88
N GLY A 140 -32.08 0.08 10.04
CA GLY A 140 -32.65 1.30 9.52
C GLY A 140 -32.18 1.85 8.18
N ILE A 141 -32.39 1.15 7.06
CA ILE A 141 -32.75 1.82 5.80
C ILE A 141 -33.71 0.90 4.98
N PRO A 142 -35.03 1.19 4.96
CA PRO A 142 -36.01 0.32 4.30
C PRO A 142 -35.91 0.26 2.75
N LEU A 143 -35.16 1.18 2.13
CA LEU A 143 -35.06 1.26 0.66
C LEU A 143 -33.97 0.34 0.08
N LEU A 144 -32.96 -0.04 0.85
CA LEU A 144 -31.93 -1.00 0.44
C LEU A 144 -32.38 -2.46 0.50
N GLY A 145 -33.40 -2.77 1.31
CA GLY A 145 -33.93 -4.13 1.47
C GLY A 145 -34.47 -4.74 0.16
N LYS A 146 -35.08 -3.94 -0.71
CA LYS A 146 -35.61 -4.44 -2.00
C LYS A 146 -34.56 -4.61 -3.12
N LEU A 147 -33.46 -3.88 -3.06
CA LEU A 147 -32.32 -4.07 -3.99
C LEU A 147 -31.44 -5.26 -3.57
N VAL A 148 -31.40 -5.56 -2.27
CA VAL A 148 -30.67 -6.72 -1.73
C VAL A 148 -31.42 -8.03 -2.02
N GLU A 149 -32.75 -8.06 -2.01
CA GLU A 149 -33.52 -9.28 -2.30
C GLU A 149 -33.40 -9.81 -3.73
N SER A 150 -33.22 -8.94 -4.72
CA SER A 150 -33.05 -9.37 -6.12
C SER A 150 -31.60 -9.65 -6.53
N GLY A 151 -30.62 -9.03 -5.88
CA GLY A 151 -29.19 -9.19 -6.17
C GLY A 151 -28.49 -10.21 -5.23
N ALA A 152 -28.88 -10.29 -3.96
CA ALA A 152 -28.22 -11.09 -2.95
C ALA A 152 -28.46 -12.61 -3.11
N LYS A 153 -29.52 -13.05 -3.76
CA LYS A 153 -29.72 -14.49 -4.08
C LYS A 153 -28.70 -15.05 -5.07
N ARG A 154 -27.98 -14.21 -5.81
CA ARG A 154 -26.88 -14.64 -6.70
C ARG A 154 -25.49 -14.51 -6.07
N LEU A 155 -25.35 -13.80 -4.95
CA LEU A 155 -24.08 -13.54 -4.25
C LEU A 155 -23.97 -14.20 -2.87
N ALA A 156 -24.99 -14.95 -2.43
CA ALA A 156 -24.87 -15.87 -1.31
C ALA A 156 -24.05 -17.11 -1.73
N SER A 157 -22.88 -16.89 -2.32
CA SER A 157 -21.88 -17.93 -2.47
C SER A 157 -21.34 -18.28 -1.08
N LYS A 158 -21.25 -19.61 -0.80
CA LYS A 158 -20.63 -20.22 0.37
C LYS A 158 -19.48 -19.38 0.91
N PRO A 159 -19.25 -19.28 2.23
CA PRO A 159 -18.08 -18.59 2.78
C PRO A 159 -16.86 -19.09 2.02
N LYS A 160 -16.24 -18.18 1.24
CA LYS A 160 -15.10 -18.56 0.40
C LYS A 160 -13.94 -18.86 1.34
N ASP A 161 -13.36 -20.02 1.14
CA ASP A 161 -12.20 -20.48 1.88
C ASP A 161 -11.02 -19.52 1.65
N VAL A 162 -10.67 -18.71 2.67
CA VAL A 162 -9.60 -17.74 2.62
C VAL A 162 -8.25 -18.36 2.19
N PRO A 163 -7.84 -19.54 2.69
CA PRO A 163 -6.70 -20.29 2.18
C PRO A 163 -6.77 -20.60 0.68
N ALA A 164 -7.93 -21.01 0.17
CA ALA A 164 -8.11 -21.29 -1.26
C ALA A 164 -7.97 -20.02 -2.12
N LEU A 165 -8.52 -18.89 -1.67
CA LEU A 165 -8.36 -17.59 -2.34
C LEU A 165 -6.90 -17.13 -2.33
N LYS A 166 -6.20 -17.28 -1.21
CA LYS A 166 -4.78 -16.97 -1.10
C LYS A 166 -3.95 -17.81 -2.08
N LYS A 167 -4.21 -19.11 -2.16
CA LYS A 167 -3.55 -20.03 -3.11
C LYS A 167 -3.82 -19.63 -4.58
N ALA A 168 -5.07 -19.30 -4.90
CA ALA A 168 -5.46 -18.87 -6.25
C ALA A 168 -4.73 -17.55 -6.64
N LEU A 169 -4.70 -16.57 -5.72
CA LEU A 169 -4.02 -15.30 -5.92
C LEU A 169 -2.51 -15.49 -6.12
N SER A 170 -1.87 -16.32 -5.28
CA SER A 170 -0.46 -16.70 -5.45
C SER A 170 -0.20 -17.36 -6.81
N GLY A 171 -1.09 -18.24 -7.26
CA GLY A 171 -1.00 -18.88 -8.57
C GLY A 171 -1.05 -17.91 -9.74
N LEU A 172 -1.93 -16.89 -9.66
CA LEU A 172 -1.98 -15.84 -10.68
C LEU A 172 -0.70 -15.00 -10.70
N LEU A 173 -0.22 -14.57 -9.53
CA LEU A 173 1.02 -13.78 -9.42
C LEU A 173 2.23 -14.54 -9.96
N LEU A 174 2.32 -15.85 -9.70
CA LEU A 174 3.35 -16.73 -10.26
C LEU A 174 3.25 -16.86 -11.79
N THR A 175 2.04 -16.83 -12.33
CA THR A 175 1.81 -16.91 -13.80
C THR A 175 2.20 -15.60 -14.48
N GLU A 176 1.79 -14.48 -13.93
CA GLU A 176 2.07 -13.15 -14.50
C GLU A 176 3.54 -12.76 -14.37
N LYS A 177 4.23 -13.21 -13.34
CA LYS A 177 5.67 -12.92 -13.07
C LYS A 177 5.99 -11.41 -13.07
N LYS A 178 4.98 -10.55 -13.01
CA LYS A 178 5.14 -9.09 -12.94
C LYS A 178 5.35 -8.68 -11.48
N ARG A 179 6.41 -7.96 -11.23
CA ARG A 179 6.73 -7.47 -9.88
C ARG A 179 5.79 -6.37 -9.46
N VAL A 180 5.44 -6.41 -8.19
CA VAL A 180 4.65 -5.38 -7.50
C VAL A 180 5.49 -4.82 -6.36
N LEU A 181 5.52 -3.49 -6.25
CA LEU A 181 6.04 -2.78 -5.09
C LEU A 181 4.87 -2.08 -4.41
N VAL A 182 4.63 -2.43 -3.15
CA VAL A 182 3.65 -1.77 -2.29
C VAL A 182 4.41 -0.86 -1.35
N VAL A 183 4.25 0.45 -1.51
CA VAL A 183 4.87 1.49 -0.66
C VAL A 183 3.85 1.94 0.36
N ILE A 184 4.20 1.86 1.65
CA ILE A 184 3.33 2.27 2.75
C ILE A 184 4.06 3.29 3.60
N ASP A 185 3.54 4.52 3.63
CA ASP A 185 4.10 5.64 4.38
C ASP A 185 3.19 6.06 5.55
N ASP A 186 3.69 6.89 6.45
CA ASP A 186 2.94 7.49 7.57
C ASP A 186 2.26 6.47 8.52
N ILE A 187 2.85 5.29 8.71
CA ILE A 187 2.33 4.26 9.62
C ILE A 187 2.36 4.75 11.06
N ASP A 188 3.35 5.54 11.42
CA ASP A 188 3.56 6.14 12.74
C ASP A 188 2.52 7.22 13.12
N ARG A 189 1.65 7.63 12.19
CA ARG A 189 0.52 8.53 12.47
C ARG A 189 -0.77 7.80 12.85
N LEU A 190 -0.80 6.49 12.75
CA LEU A 190 -1.97 5.67 13.07
C LEU A 190 -2.13 5.47 14.58
N ALA A 191 -3.38 5.25 15.03
CA ALA A 191 -3.62 4.74 16.36
C ALA A 191 -3.06 3.32 16.54
N PRO A 192 -2.66 2.90 17.76
CA PRO A 192 -2.03 1.59 18.00
C PRO A 192 -2.84 0.41 17.46
N ASP A 193 -4.16 0.45 17.54
CA ASP A 193 -5.02 -0.63 17.04
C ASP A 193 -5.05 -0.66 15.51
N GLU A 194 -4.97 0.49 14.84
CA GLU A 194 -4.86 0.60 13.39
C GLU A 194 -3.52 0.07 12.89
N VAL A 195 -2.43 0.37 13.61
CA VAL A 195 -1.08 -0.19 13.34
C VAL A 195 -1.14 -1.72 13.38
N ARG A 196 -1.76 -2.30 14.42
CA ARG A 196 -1.91 -3.76 14.55
C ARG A 196 -2.74 -4.35 13.40
N GLN A 197 -3.83 -3.71 13.02
CA GLN A 197 -4.65 -4.13 11.88
C GLN A 197 -3.83 -4.14 10.58
N LEU A 198 -3.10 -3.06 10.30
CA LEU A 198 -2.26 -2.93 9.11
C LEU A 198 -1.19 -4.03 9.06
N PHE A 199 -0.43 -4.22 10.15
CA PHE A 199 0.59 -5.27 10.20
C PHE A 199 0.02 -6.68 10.11
N THR A 200 -1.18 -6.92 10.65
CA THR A 200 -1.87 -8.21 10.50
C THR A 200 -2.17 -8.52 9.04
N VAL A 201 -2.65 -7.53 8.28
CA VAL A 201 -2.91 -7.70 6.84
C VAL A 201 -1.62 -7.85 6.06
N ILE A 202 -0.62 -7.00 6.33
CA ILE A 202 0.69 -7.13 5.67
C ILE A 202 1.27 -8.52 5.91
N LYS A 203 1.24 -9.02 7.16
CA LYS A 203 1.71 -10.37 7.50
C LYS A 203 0.95 -11.47 6.74
N ALA A 204 -0.36 -11.31 6.54
CA ALA A 204 -1.17 -12.27 5.79
C ALA A 204 -0.84 -12.29 4.29
N LEU A 205 -0.30 -11.19 3.76
CA LEU A 205 0.01 -11.00 2.34
C LEU A 205 1.53 -10.99 2.04
N ALA A 206 2.37 -11.02 3.07
CA ALA A 206 3.83 -10.85 2.96
C ALA A 206 4.53 -11.92 2.12
N ASP A 207 3.93 -13.10 2.01
CA ASP A 207 4.44 -14.25 1.26
C ASP A 207 3.91 -14.34 -0.17
N PHE A 208 3.14 -13.34 -0.65
CA PHE A 208 2.70 -13.33 -2.03
C PHE A 208 3.88 -13.21 -3.00
N PRO A 209 3.95 -14.12 -4.00
CA PRO A 209 5.06 -14.13 -4.94
C PRO A 209 5.14 -12.85 -5.77
N TYR A 210 6.37 -12.40 -6.02
CA TYR A 210 6.69 -11.18 -6.77
C TYR A 210 6.17 -9.88 -6.15
N VAL A 211 5.76 -9.89 -4.86
CA VAL A 211 5.33 -8.69 -4.15
C VAL A 211 6.40 -8.26 -3.16
N THR A 212 6.83 -7.01 -3.26
CA THR A 212 7.71 -6.36 -2.28
C THR A 212 6.92 -5.29 -1.54
N TYR A 213 6.97 -5.31 -0.22
CA TYR A 213 6.42 -4.25 0.63
C TYR A 213 7.57 -3.37 1.12
N LEU A 214 7.43 -2.07 0.97
CA LEU A 214 8.35 -1.07 1.50
C LEU A 214 7.59 -0.19 2.49
N LEU A 215 7.86 -0.39 3.78
CA LEU A 215 7.18 0.26 4.89
C LEU A 215 8.05 1.37 5.44
N ALA A 216 7.54 2.59 5.59
CA ALA A 216 8.24 3.69 6.22
C ALA A 216 7.53 4.11 7.52
N PHE A 217 8.27 4.13 8.62
CA PHE A 217 7.73 4.51 9.93
C PHE A 217 8.82 4.82 10.96
N ASP A 218 8.43 5.51 12.02
CA ASP A 218 9.24 5.66 13.22
C ASP A 218 9.06 4.46 14.12
N ARG A 219 10.16 3.76 14.40
CA ARG A 219 10.12 2.53 15.20
C ARG A 219 9.63 2.79 16.63
N GLU A 220 9.97 3.93 17.23
CA GLU A 220 9.60 4.24 18.62
C GLU A 220 8.10 4.51 18.77
N VAL A 221 7.44 4.91 17.69
CA VAL A 221 5.99 5.20 17.69
C VAL A 221 5.16 3.99 17.29
N ALA A 222 5.70 3.10 16.45
CA ALA A 222 4.97 1.95 15.89
C ALA A 222 5.08 0.67 16.74
N VAL A 223 5.83 0.69 17.84
CA VAL A 223 6.02 -0.40 18.81
C VAL A 223 5.43 0.02 20.14
#